data_c407b429c2755b832107ebd5a7ec2385
#
_entry.id   c407b429c2755b832107ebd5a7ec2385
#
_cell.length_a   1.000
_cell.length_b   1.000
_cell.length_c   1.000
_cell.angle_alpha   90.00
_cell.angle_beta   90.00
_cell.angle_gamma   90.00
#
_symmetry.space_group_name_H-M   'P 1'
#
loop_
_entity.id
_entity.type
_entity.pdbx_description
1 polymer ?
#
loop_
_entity_poly.entity_id
_entity_poly.type
_entity_poly.pdbx_seq_one_letter_code
_entity_poly.pdbx_strand_id
1 'polypeptide(L)'
;MESKGYFSGDTYKTNDAMKAICNLEMFDNISQSINYVECHDNATCYDKLQISNYDENEEVKKKRLRLMLAAVILSQGVPFIHSGQEFFRTKGGQSNTYNAGDQVNALDWNRKDMEIDTVQFVQFLIHLRKNNRCFRYDDYEVIRENVSTANIDHRMIEYTLHQDIGEYKDFIVYFNASTNTIEVDVEEGFSLLCHSEK
;
A
#
# COMPACT_ATOMS: atom_id res chain seq x y z
N MET A 1 15.42 10.62 -7.23
CA MET A 1 14.81 10.19 -5.94
C MET A 1 13.88 11.25 -5.31
N GLU A 2 13.90 12.49 -5.75
CA GLU A 2 13.13 13.61 -5.15
C GLU A 2 11.63 13.63 -5.52
N SER A 3 11.23 13.01 -6.64
CA SER A 3 9.84 13.04 -7.08
C SER A 3 8.93 12.21 -6.17
N LYS A 4 7.79 12.79 -5.79
CA LYS A 4 6.73 12.13 -5.04
C LYS A 4 5.76 11.42 -6.01
N GLY A 5 5.18 10.31 -5.58
CA GLY A 5 4.00 9.68 -6.14
C GLY A 5 2.77 9.96 -5.27
N TYR A 6 1.60 9.44 -5.64
CA TYR A 6 0.38 9.65 -4.87
C TYR A 6 0.56 9.25 -3.40
N PHE A 7 0.98 8.03 -3.12
CA PHE A 7 1.13 7.53 -1.74
C PHE A 7 2.23 8.24 -0.94
N SER A 8 3.15 8.96 -1.61
CA SER A 8 4.12 9.83 -0.95
C SER A 8 3.70 11.31 -0.92
N GLY A 9 2.44 11.63 -1.27
CA GLY A 9 1.81 12.92 -1.04
C GLY A 9 1.59 13.79 -2.28
N ASP A 10 1.88 13.29 -3.50
CA ASP A 10 1.53 13.99 -4.74
C ASP A 10 0.09 13.64 -5.17
N THR A 11 -0.88 14.39 -4.65
CA THR A 11 -2.30 14.15 -4.92
C THR A 11 -2.71 14.44 -6.37
N TYR A 12 -1.89 15.10 -7.18
CA TYR A 12 -2.14 15.25 -8.62
C TYR A 12 -2.06 13.91 -9.37
N LYS A 13 -1.46 12.89 -8.75
CA LYS A 13 -1.35 11.53 -9.29
C LYS A 13 -2.45 10.57 -8.84
N THR A 14 -3.55 11.07 -8.32
CA THR A 14 -4.68 10.26 -7.86
C THR A 14 -5.19 9.32 -8.94
N ASN A 15 -5.38 9.80 -10.17
CA ASN A 15 -5.88 8.98 -11.28
C ASN A 15 -4.92 7.84 -11.66
N ASP A 16 -3.60 8.07 -11.60
CA ASP A 16 -2.60 7.02 -11.86
C ASP A 16 -2.63 5.96 -10.75
N ALA A 17 -2.79 6.39 -9.49
CA ALA A 17 -2.91 5.47 -8.35
C ALA A 17 -4.20 4.64 -8.42
N MET A 18 -5.34 5.23 -8.79
CA MET A 18 -6.61 4.51 -9.00
C MET A 18 -6.46 3.41 -10.06
N LYS A 19 -5.84 3.73 -11.21
CA LYS A 19 -5.54 2.74 -12.26
C LYS A 19 -4.64 1.62 -11.75
N ALA A 20 -3.60 1.96 -10.99
CA ALA A 20 -2.67 0.98 -10.44
C ALA A 20 -3.32 0.06 -9.40
N ILE A 21 -4.26 0.56 -8.58
CA ILE A 21 -4.99 -0.23 -7.58
C ILE A 21 -5.91 -1.26 -8.27
N CYS A 22 -6.65 -0.85 -9.29
CA CYS A 22 -7.55 -1.74 -10.04
C CYS A 22 -6.80 -2.64 -11.02
N ASN A 23 -5.61 -2.25 -11.50
CA ASN A 23 -4.80 -2.96 -12.49
C ASN A 23 -5.54 -3.31 -13.78
N LEU A 24 -6.56 -2.53 -14.16
CA LEU A 24 -7.36 -2.79 -15.36
C LEU A 24 -6.54 -2.56 -16.63
N GLU A 25 -6.52 -3.56 -17.49
CA GLU A 25 -6.02 -3.49 -18.88
C GLU A 25 -4.54 -3.09 -19.05
N MET A 26 -3.71 -3.26 -18.02
CA MET A 26 -2.27 -3.01 -18.14
C MET A 26 -1.52 -4.17 -18.80
N PHE A 27 -2.09 -5.38 -18.74
CA PHE A 27 -1.53 -6.62 -19.24
C PHE A 27 -2.65 -7.49 -19.85
N ASP A 28 -2.30 -8.52 -20.61
CA ASP A 28 -3.25 -9.49 -21.17
C ASP A 28 -3.95 -10.31 -20.06
N ASN A 29 -3.28 -10.49 -18.94
CA ASN A 29 -3.81 -11.21 -17.80
C ASN A 29 -3.38 -10.50 -16.49
N ILE A 30 -4.31 -10.40 -15.56
CA ILE A 30 -4.07 -9.74 -14.24
C ILE A 30 -2.94 -10.41 -13.44
N SER A 31 -2.68 -11.71 -13.63
CA SER A 31 -1.57 -12.41 -12.97
C SER A 31 -0.18 -11.98 -13.43
N GLN A 32 -0.08 -11.22 -14.51
CA GLN A 32 1.17 -10.63 -15.00
C GLN A 32 1.49 -9.29 -14.30
N SER A 33 0.52 -8.71 -13.61
CA SER A 33 0.70 -7.47 -12.87
C SER A 33 1.28 -7.73 -11.48
N ILE A 34 2.49 -7.26 -11.24
CA ILE A 34 3.17 -7.33 -9.94
C ILE A 34 3.16 -5.94 -9.31
N ASN A 35 2.47 -5.80 -8.18
CA ASN A 35 2.37 -4.55 -7.43
C ASN A 35 3.47 -4.48 -6.38
N TYR A 36 4.31 -3.46 -6.43
CA TYR A 36 5.35 -3.22 -5.44
C TYR A 36 5.73 -1.74 -5.38
N VAL A 37 6.32 -1.32 -4.30
CA VAL A 37 6.86 0.04 -4.10
C VAL A 37 8.36 0.04 -3.84
N GLU A 38 8.94 -1.11 -3.50
CA GLU A 38 10.37 -1.34 -3.40
C GLU A 38 10.74 -2.78 -3.75
N CYS A 39 11.96 -2.98 -4.22
CA CYS A 39 12.57 -4.30 -4.41
C CYS A 39 14.03 -4.26 -3.91
N HIS A 40 14.83 -5.30 -4.23
CA HIS A 40 16.23 -5.36 -3.83
C HIS A 40 17.10 -4.26 -4.46
N ASP A 41 16.72 -3.77 -5.64
CA ASP A 41 17.38 -2.66 -6.33
C ASP A 41 16.94 -1.30 -5.76
N ASN A 42 17.78 -0.29 -5.97
CA ASN A 42 17.57 1.09 -5.55
C ASN A 42 17.46 1.28 -4.02
N ALA A 43 17.04 2.46 -3.59
CA ALA A 43 16.81 2.77 -2.19
C ALA A 43 15.55 2.04 -1.68
N THR A 44 15.50 1.74 -0.38
CA THR A 44 14.25 1.30 0.25
C THR A 44 13.19 2.41 0.20
N CYS A 45 11.92 2.06 0.36
CA CYS A 45 10.85 3.06 0.46
C CYS A 45 11.07 4.01 1.62
N TYR A 46 11.54 3.48 2.75
CA TYR A 46 11.88 4.29 3.91
C TYR A 46 12.96 5.32 3.59
N ASP A 47 14.08 4.89 2.97
CA ASP A 47 15.17 5.79 2.57
C ASP A 47 14.72 6.81 1.51
N LYS A 48 13.86 6.40 0.57
CA LYS A 48 13.29 7.31 -0.41
C LYS A 48 12.46 8.41 0.25
N LEU A 49 11.63 8.08 1.24
CA LEU A 49 10.82 9.06 1.98
C LEU A 49 11.68 10.03 2.77
N GLN A 50 12.86 9.61 3.27
CA GLN A 50 13.80 10.54 3.92
C GLN A 50 14.26 11.65 2.98
N ILE A 51 14.34 11.37 1.67
CA ILE A 51 14.77 12.32 0.63
C ILE A 51 13.57 13.09 0.07
N SER A 52 12.54 12.39 -0.42
CA SER A 52 11.41 13.03 -1.11
C SER A 52 10.46 13.77 -0.19
N ASN A 53 10.42 13.41 1.08
CA ASN A 53 9.54 13.97 2.12
C ASN A 53 10.36 14.52 3.29
N TYR A 54 11.49 15.16 3.01
CA TYR A 54 12.43 15.67 4.02
C TYR A 54 11.78 16.68 4.97
N ASP A 55 10.73 17.34 4.53
CA ASP A 55 9.92 18.33 5.25
C ASP A 55 8.89 17.70 6.21
N GLU A 56 8.69 16.41 6.13
CA GLU A 56 7.76 15.67 7.00
C GLU A 56 8.50 15.03 8.19
N ASN A 57 7.81 14.96 9.34
CA ASN A 57 8.35 14.25 10.50
C ASN A 57 8.32 12.72 10.31
N GLU A 58 9.01 12.01 11.18
CA GLU A 58 9.19 10.55 11.09
C GLU A 58 7.86 9.79 11.13
N GLU A 59 6.93 10.22 11.99
CA GLU A 59 5.63 9.57 12.13
C GLU A 59 4.79 9.68 10.85
N VAL A 60 4.82 10.83 10.17
CA VAL A 60 4.14 11.02 8.88
C VAL A 60 4.76 10.11 7.82
N LYS A 61 6.09 9.98 7.76
CA LYS A 61 6.78 9.09 6.83
C LYS A 61 6.42 7.62 7.07
N LYS A 62 6.33 7.19 8.32
CA LYS A 62 5.89 5.84 8.69
C LYS A 62 4.43 5.59 8.28
N LYS A 63 3.53 6.55 8.48
CA LYS A 63 2.13 6.47 8.01
C LYS A 63 2.07 6.32 6.48
N ARG A 64 2.89 7.08 5.73
CA ARG A 64 2.98 6.94 4.27
C ARG A 64 3.41 5.55 3.84
N LEU A 65 4.38 4.97 4.55
CA LEU A 65 4.87 3.63 4.23
C LEU A 65 3.82 2.55 4.55
N ARG A 66 3.07 2.70 5.65
CA ARG A 66 1.90 1.85 5.94
C ARG A 66 0.84 1.97 4.85
N LEU A 67 0.57 3.19 4.38
CA LEU A 67 -0.36 3.44 3.27
C LEU A 67 0.11 2.75 1.97
N MET A 68 1.40 2.81 1.65
CA MET A 68 1.99 2.12 0.50
C MET A 68 1.87 0.60 0.62
N LEU A 69 2.15 0.04 1.80
CA LEU A 69 1.99 -1.39 2.07
C LEU A 69 0.53 -1.83 1.92
N ALA A 70 -0.41 -1.04 2.45
CA ALA A 70 -1.84 -1.32 2.29
C ALA A 70 -2.25 -1.30 0.81
N ALA A 71 -1.79 -0.30 0.05
CA ALA A 71 -2.07 -0.23 -1.39
C ALA A 71 -1.52 -1.44 -2.14
N VAL A 72 -0.28 -1.85 -1.88
CA VAL A 72 0.33 -3.04 -2.52
C VAL A 72 -0.46 -4.31 -2.18
N ILE A 73 -0.81 -4.50 -0.89
CA ILE A 73 -1.46 -5.73 -0.44
C ILE A 73 -2.91 -5.82 -0.90
N LEU A 74 -3.65 -4.70 -0.90
CA LEU A 74 -5.09 -4.70 -1.17
C LEU A 74 -5.46 -4.47 -2.64
N SER A 75 -4.51 -4.06 -3.50
CA SER A 75 -4.74 -3.87 -4.93
C SER A 75 -4.99 -5.20 -5.65
N GLN A 76 -5.67 -5.16 -6.79
CA GLN A 76 -5.77 -6.29 -7.71
C GLN A 76 -4.39 -6.65 -8.29
N GLY A 77 -4.19 -7.90 -8.71
CA GLY A 77 -2.90 -8.39 -9.21
C GLY A 77 -2.06 -9.07 -8.12
N VAL A 78 -0.76 -9.22 -8.34
CA VAL A 78 0.15 -9.97 -7.47
C VAL A 78 0.92 -9.01 -6.56
N PRO A 79 0.71 -9.02 -5.24
CA PRO A 79 1.47 -8.18 -4.34
C PRO A 79 2.88 -8.73 -4.12
N PHE A 80 3.87 -7.86 -4.16
CA PHE A 80 5.26 -8.16 -3.82
C PHE A 80 5.74 -7.22 -2.72
N ILE A 81 6.27 -7.78 -1.63
CA ILE A 81 6.82 -7.05 -0.49
C ILE A 81 8.29 -7.45 -0.34
N HIS A 82 9.18 -6.48 -0.34
CA HIS A 82 10.60 -6.70 -0.06
C HIS A 82 10.80 -6.96 1.42
N SER A 83 11.63 -7.95 1.77
CA SER A 83 11.90 -8.34 3.16
C SER A 83 12.40 -7.15 4.00
N GLY A 84 11.69 -6.88 5.10
CA GLY A 84 11.99 -5.77 6.01
C GLY A 84 11.23 -4.48 5.71
N GLN A 85 10.48 -4.41 4.62
CA GLN A 85 9.64 -3.25 4.31
C GLN A 85 8.59 -3.02 5.41
N GLU A 86 8.05 -4.08 5.99
CA GLU A 86 7.05 -4.09 7.06
C GLU A 86 7.56 -3.56 8.40
N PHE A 87 8.86 -3.37 8.54
CA PHE A 87 9.48 -2.72 9.71
C PHE A 87 10.46 -1.60 9.31
N PHE A 88 10.17 -0.95 8.16
CA PHE A 88 10.89 0.24 7.70
C PHE A 88 12.40 0.02 7.49
N ARG A 89 12.77 -1.09 6.87
CA ARG A 89 14.16 -1.40 6.51
C ARG A 89 14.83 -0.19 5.86
N THR A 90 16.06 0.08 6.28
CA THR A 90 16.92 1.09 5.68
C THR A 90 18.21 0.47 5.15
N LYS A 91 18.74 1.04 4.10
CA LYS A 91 20.11 0.79 3.57
C LYS A 91 20.98 2.05 3.73
N GLY A 92 20.62 2.94 4.67
CA GLY A 92 21.34 4.21 4.88
C GLY A 92 21.30 5.14 3.67
N GLY A 93 20.23 5.10 2.86
CA GLY A 93 20.08 5.91 1.64
C GLY A 93 20.86 5.38 0.43
N GLN A 94 21.52 4.24 0.55
CA GLN A 94 22.28 3.64 -0.57
C GLN A 94 21.34 2.94 -1.55
N SER A 95 21.57 3.13 -2.86
CA SER A 95 20.71 2.57 -3.90
C SER A 95 21.24 1.26 -4.49
N ASN A 96 22.53 1.16 -4.72
CA ASN A 96 23.13 0.00 -5.37
C ASN A 96 23.99 -0.77 -4.36
N THR A 97 23.37 -1.74 -3.66
CA THR A 97 23.99 -2.39 -2.49
C THR A 97 24.26 -3.87 -2.66
N TYR A 98 24.16 -4.42 -3.89
CA TYR A 98 24.28 -5.87 -4.12
C TYR A 98 25.61 -6.47 -3.62
N ASN A 99 26.67 -5.68 -3.52
CA ASN A 99 27.98 -6.10 -3.05
C ASN A 99 28.47 -5.31 -1.81
N ALA A 100 27.57 -4.60 -1.11
CA ALA A 100 27.94 -3.72 0.01
C ALA A 100 28.17 -4.48 1.34
N GLY A 101 27.92 -5.79 1.38
CA GLY A 101 28.09 -6.61 2.58
C GLY A 101 26.98 -6.44 3.62
N ASP A 102 27.13 -7.16 4.73
CA ASP A 102 26.10 -7.28 5.77
C ASP A 102 25.85 -5.98 6.52
N GLN A 103 26.83 -5.10 6.63
CA GLN A 103 26.66 -3.80 7.30
C GLN A 103 25.53 -2.96 6.71
N VAL A 104 25.25 -3.14 5.41
CA VAL A 104 24.19 -2.44 4.69
C VAL A 104 22.98 -3.34 4.43
N ASN A 105 23.22 -4.61 4.13
CA ASN A 105 22.19 -5.51 3.62
C ASN A 105 21.52 -6.38 4.68
N ALA A 106 22.10 -6.56 5.86
CA ALA A 106 21.48 -7.33 6.93
C ALA A 106 20.15 -6.70 7.38
N LEU A 107 19.21 -7.56 7.77
CA LEU A 107 17.96 -7.14 8.38
C LEU A 107 18.20 -6.82 9.87
N ASP A 108 17.75 -5.65 10.29
CA ASP A 108 17.78 -5.25 11.70
C ASP A 108 16.55 -5.81 12.45
N TRP A 109 16.74 -6.93 13.11
CA TRP A 109 15.67 -7.60 13.87
C TRP A 109 15.25 -6.82 15.12
N ASN A 110 16.14 -5.98 15.69
CA ASN A 110 15.74 -5.09 16.80
C ASN A 110 14.75 -4.02 16.29
N ARG A 111 14.96 -3.52 15.07
CA ARG A 111 14.03 -2.59 14.42
C ARG A 111 12.67 -3.25 14.20
N LYS A 112 12.64 -4.52 13.79
CA LYS A 112 11.38 -5.28 13.69
C LYS A 112 10.62 -5.31 15.01
N ASP A 113 11.32 -5.54 16.13
CA ASP A 113 10.69 -5.60 17.45
C ASP A 113 10.19 -4.22 17.91
N MET A 114 10.89 -3.15 17.57
CA MET A 114 10.43 -1.77 17.81
C MET A 114 9.22 -1.36 16.96
N GLU A 115 9.09 -1.92 15.76
CA GLU A 115 8.02 -1.58 14.81
C GLU A 115 6.96 -2.69 14.71
N ILE A 116 6.79 -3.44 15.77
CA ILE A 116 5.91 -4.62 15.82
C ILE A 116 4.47 -4.31 15.41
N ASP A 117 3.97 -3.12 15.73
CA ASP A 117 2.61 -2.70 15.36
C ASP A 117 2.43 -2.65 13.83
N THR A 118 3.45 -2.18 13.10
CA THR A 118 3.42 -2.17 11.64
C THR A 118 3.51 -3.58 11.06
N VAL A 119 4.30 -4.44 11.67
CA VAL A 119 4.35 -5.87 11.28
C VAL A 119 2.98 -6.53 11.47
N GLN A 120 2.31 -6.29 12.60
CA GLN A 120 0.97 -6.81 12.87
C GLN A 120 -0.07 -6.24 11.90
N PHE A 121 -0.01 -4.95 11.60
CA PHE A 121 -0.85 -4.33 10.57
C PHE A 121 -0.70 -5.01 9.21
N VAL A 122 0.53 -5.25 8.76
CA VAL A 122 0.80 -5.97 7.50
C VAL A 122 0.28 -7.42 7.55
N GLN A 123 0.47 -8.13 8.66
CA GLN A 123 -0.08 -9.48 8.85
C GLN A 123 -1.61 -9.48 8.74
N PHE A 124 -2.28 -8.49 9.35
CA PHE A 124 -3.73 -8.32 9.25
C PHE A 124 -4.17 -8.12 7.79
N LEU A 125 -3.51 -7.22 7.05
CA LEU A 125 -3.83 -6.95 5.63
C LEU A 125 -3.64 -8.20 4.75
N ILE A 126 -2.58 -8.96 4.99
CA ILE A 126 -2.33 -10.23 4.28
C ILE A 126 -3.45 -11.23 4.61
N HIS A 127 -3.85 -11.33 5.88
CA HIS A 127 -4.95 -12.20 6.29
C HIS A 127 -6.28 -11.78 5.64
N LEU A 128 -6.58 -10.47 5.65
CA LEU A 128 -7.76 -9.90 5.01
C LEU A 128 -7.81 -10.27 3.51
N ARG A 129 -6.72 -10.03 2.77
CA ARG A 129 -6.62 -10.38 1.35
C ARG A 129 -6.78 -11.89 1.11
N LYS A 130 -6.16 -12.74 1.92
CA LYS A 130 -6.22 -14.20 1.75
C LYS A 130 -7.63 -14.75 1.95
N ASN A 131 -8.40 -14.20 2.87
CA ASN A 131 -9.73 -14.67 3.22
C ASN A 131 -10.84 -14.05 2.37
N ASN A 132 -10.57 -12.98 1.64
CA ASN A 132 -11.57 -12.30 0.83
C ASN A 132 -11.13 -12.26 -0.65
N ARG A 133 -11.92 -12.93 -1.50
CA ARG A 133 -11.61 -13.09 -2.92
C ARG A 133 -11.62 -11.76 -3.67
N CYS A 134 -12.44 -10.80 -3.24
CA CYS A 134 -12.56 -9.49 -3.90
C CYS A 134 -11.24 -8.71 -4.01
N PHE A 135 -10.25 -8.96 -3.15
CA PHE A 135 -8.92 -8.36 -3.24
C PHE A 135 -7.97 -9.07 -4.23
N ARG A 136 -8.39 -10.19 -4.85
CA ARG A 136 -7.51 -11.01 -5.69
C ARG A 136 -8.28 -11.73 -6.80
N TYR A 137 -9.14 -11.00 -7.49
CA TYR A 137 -9.78 -11.50 -8.68
C TYR A 137 -8.75 -11.80 -9.77
N ASP A 138 -9.00 -12.83 -10.55
CA ASP A 138 -8.12 -13.37 -11.58
C ASP A 138 -8.66 -13.14 -13.01
N ASP A 139 -9.76 -12.41 -13.12
CA ASP A 139 -10.43 -12.08 -14.37
C ASP A 139 -10.79 -10.60 -14.42
N TYR A 140 -10.48 -9.92 -15.54
CA TYR A 140 -10.75 -8.51 -15.73
C TYR A 140 -12.24 -8.17 -15.81
N GLU A 141 -13.09 -9.05 -16.33
CA GLU A 141 -14.53 -8.80 -16.37
C GLU A 141 -15.11 -8.82 -14.96
N VAL A 142 -14.70 -9.80 -14.15
CA VAL A 142 -15.09 -9.87 -12.74
C VAL A 142 -14.62 -8.63 -11.97
N ILE A 143 -13.39 -8.13 -12.24
CA ILE A 143 -12.89 -6.90 -11.62
C ILE A 143 -13.76 -5.70 -12.04
N ARG A 144 -14.09 -5.54 -13.33
CA ARG A 144 -14.92 -4.42 -13.83
C ARG A 144 -16.32 -4.39 -13.20
N GLU A 145 -16.88 -5.57 -12.92
CA GLU A 145 -18.22 -5.70 -12.33
C GLU A 145 -18.24 -5.46 -10.81
N ASN A 146 -17.16 -5.80 -10.12
CA ASN A 146 -17.15 -5.90 -8.66
C ASN A 146 -16.18 -4.93 -7.96
N VAL A 147 -15.39 -4.17 -8.72
CA VAL A 147 -14.37 -3.28 -8.18
C VAL A 147 -14.50 -1.90 -8.79
N SER A 148 -14.54 -0.89 -7.95
CA SER A 148 -14.54 0.50 -8.39
C SER A 148 -13.64 1.39 -7.56
N THR A 149 -13.26 2.54 -8.12
CA THR A 149 -12.51 3.58 -7.40
C THR A 149 -13.14 4.93 -7.66
N ALA A 150 -13.17 5.78 -6.64
CA ALA A 150 -13.58 7.16 -6.73
C ALA A 150 -12.52 8.09 -6.13
N ASN A 151 -12.41 9.30 -6.68
CA ASN A 151 -11.53 10.33 -6.16
C ASN A 151 -12.34 11.26 -5.24
N ILE A 152 -12.10 11.17 -3.94
CA ILE A 152 -12.79 11.97 -2.93
C ILE A 152 -11.91 13.20 -2.64
N ASP A 153 -12.49 14.38 -2.91
CA ASP A 153 -11.89 15.67 -2.61
C ASP A 153 -10.43 15.83 -3.15
N HIS A 154 -10.13 15.20 -4.29
CA HIS A 154 -8.82 15.22 -4.96
C HIS A 154 -7.62 14.75 -4.12
N ARG A 155 -7.84 14.19 -2.92
CA ARG A 155 -6.80 13.82 -1.97
C ARG A 155 -6.87 12.38 -1.49
N MET A 156 -8.04 11.77 -1.59
CA MET A 156 -8.32 10.43 -1.09
C MET A 156 -8.94 9.57 -2.18
N ILE A 157 -8.50 8.34 -2.26
CA ILE A 157 -9.12 7.31 -3.10
C ILE A 157 -10.05 6.49 -2.24
N GLU A 158 -11.31 6.39 -2.68
CA GLU A 158 -12.23 5.36 -2.22
C GLU A 158 -12.10 4.16 -3.17
N TYR A 159 -11.91 2.99 -2.61
CA TYR A 159 -11.77 1.73 -3.32
C TYR A 159 -12.81 0.77 -2.79
N THR A 160 -13.84 0.49 -3.61
CA THR A 160 -14.99 -0.33 -3.26
C THR A 160 -14.88 -1.69 -3.93
N LEU A 161 -15.13 -2.74 -3.16
CA LEU A 161 -15.08 -4.12 -3.64
C LEU A 161 -16.32 -4.88 -3.18
N HIS A 162 -16.85 -5.72 -4.06
CA HIS A 162 -17.96 -6.62 -3.78
C HIS A 162 -17.55 -8.09 -3.95
N GLN A 163 -18.14 -9.00 -3.15
CA GLN A 163 -18.02 -10.45 -3.34
C GLN A 163 -19.30 -11.16 -2.88
N ASP A 164 -19.69 -12.20 -3.61
CA ASP A 164 -20.90 -12.98 -3.30
C ASP A 164 -20.71 -13.91 -2.10
N ILE A 165 -19.49 -14.40 -1.87
CA ILE A 165 -19.15 -15.42 -0.88
C ILE A 165 -18.13 -14.86 0.09
N GLY A 166 -18.40 -15.00 1.39
CA GLY A 166 -17.53 -14.55 2.48
C GLY A 166 -18.31 -14.07 3.68
N GLU A 167 -17.60 -13.75 4.74
CA GLU A 167 -18.18 -13.15 5.96
C GLU A 167 -18.72 -11.75 5.66
N TYR A 168 -17.98 -10.99 4.87
CA TYR A 168 -18.34 -9.64 4.41
C TYR A 168 -18.61 -9.69 2.91
N LYS A 169 -19.65 -8.98 2.48
CA LYS A 169 -20.03 -8.87 1.07
C LYS A 169 -19.32 -7.71 0.38
N ASP A 170 -19.20 -6.62 1.09
CA ASP A 170 -18.71 -5.36 0.59
C ASP A 170 -17.56 -4.83 1.45
N PHE A 171 -16.56 -4.25 0.78
CA PHE A 171 -15.45 -3.56 1.42
C PHE A 171 -15.31 -2.18 0.83
N ILE A 172 -15.05 -1.21 1.69
CA ILE A 172 -14.63 0.13 1.29
C ILE A 172 -13.28 0.40 1.92
N VAL A 173 -12.29 0.71 1.09
CA VAL A 173 -10.94 1.06 1.52
C VAL A 173 -10.65 2.51 1.15
N TYR A 174 -10.33 3.32 2.13
CA TYR A 174 -9.95 4.71 1.90
C TYR A 174 -8.43 4.88 1.96
N PHE A 175 -7.83 5.33 0.86
CA PHE A 175 -6.42 5.71 0.80
C PHE A 175 -6.30 7.23 0.83
N ASN A 176 -6.02 7.80 1.99
CA ASN A 176 -5.79 9.22 2.15
C ASN A 176 -4.29 9.55 2.06
N ALA A 177 -3.86 10.12 0.94
CA ALA A 177 -2.46 10.52 0.73
C ALA A 177 -2.14 11.94 1.24
N SER A 178 -3.13 12.68 1.73
CA SER A 178 -2.91 13.99 2.34
C SER A 178 -2.46 13.86 3.80
N THR A 179 -2.00 14.96 4.38
CA THR A 179 -1.71 15.09 5.82
C THR A 179 -2.92 15.55 6.63
N ASN A 180 -4.07 15.79 5.97
CA ASN A 180 -5.29 16.26 6.61
C ASN A 180 -6.21 15.07 6.94
N THR A 181 -6.95 15.19 8.03
CA THR A 181 -8.09 14.31 8.30
C THR A 181 -9.21 14.62 7.29
N ILE A 182 -9.81 13.58 6.73
CA ILE A 182 -10.96 13.66 5.83
C ILE A 182 -12.07 12.84 6.48
N GLU A 183 -13.20 13.49 6.73
CA GLU A 183 -14.42 12.84 7.19
C GLU A 183 -15.17 12.25 6.01
N VAL A 184 -15.70 11.05 6.17
CA VAL A 184 -16.50 10.36 5.17
C VAL A 184 -17.78 9.84 5.82
N ASP A 185 -18.89 10.01 5.12
CA ASP A 185 -20.15 9.39 5.50
C ASP A 185 -20.19 7.98 4.90
N VAL A 186 -20.42 6.99 5.74
CA VAL A 186 -20.53 5.58 5.35
C VAL A 186 -21.95 5.11 5.63
N GLU A 187 -22.56 4.34 4.72
CA GLU A 187 -23.89 3.81 4.87
C GLU A 187 -24.02 2.92 6.12
N GLU A 188 -25.25 2.84 6.66
CA GLU A 188 -25.54 1.93 7.78
C GLU A 188 -25.22 0.47 7.42
N GLY A 189 -24.64 -0.24 8.37
CA GLY A 189 -24.27 -1.66 8.19
C GLY A 189 -22.77 -1.89 7.98
N PHE A 190 -21.97 -0.86 7.70
CA PHE A 190 -20.52 -0.99 7.68
C PHE A 190 -19.91 -0.89 9.09
N SER A 191 -18.83 -1.62 9.30
CA SER A 191 -18.01 -1.55 10.50
C SER A 191 -16.54 -1.35 10.17
N LEU A 192 -15.84 -0.59 11.00
CA LEU A 192 -14.41 -0.37 10.83
C LEU A 192 -13.64 -1.65 11.16
N LEU A 193 -12.94 -2.22 10.18
CA LEU A 193 -12.10 -3.41 10.35
C LEU A 193 -10.67 -3.07 10.72
N CYS A 194 -10.12 -2.01 10.14
CA CYS A 194 -8.73 -1.62 10.33
C CYS A 194 -8.52 -0.13 10.09
N HIS A 195 -7.62 0.45 10.84
CA HIS A 195 -7.11 1.79 10.64
C HIS A 195 -5.58 1.78 10.73
N SER A 196 -4.90 2.56 9.90
CA SER A 196 -3.43 2.56 9.82
C SER A 196 -2.71 3.09 11.08
N GLU A 197 -3.46 3.62 12.03
CA GLU A 197 -2.94 4.15 13.31
C GLU A 197 -3.14 3.20 14.51
N LYS A 198 -3.82 2.06 14.30
CA LYS A 198 -4.14 1.08 15.36
C LYS A 198 -3.89 -0.33 14.89
#